data_e651babbf6e1373bb0455e56a1d55d44
#
_entry.id   e651babbf6e1373bb0455e56a1d55d44
#
_cell.length_a   1.000
_cell.length_b   1.000
_cell.length_c   1.000
_cell.angle_alpha   90.00
_cell.angle_beta   90.00
_cell.angle_gamma   90.00
#
_symmetry.space_group_name_H-M   'P 1'
#
loop_
_entity.id
_entity.type
_entity.pdbx_description
1 polymer ?
#
loop_
_entity_poly.entity_id
_entity_poly.type
_entity_poly.pdbx_seq_one_letter_code
_entity_poly.pdbx_strand_id
1 'polypeptide(L)'
;GLKNGLYIYMIRQFFRNIPKELEEAAYVDGCGTLKTFIRIMLPDAKPILTSCFLFAFVWQWTDGFYSKMFLGQTVLVSTGLARIVDSLGAYIQRLTGATVTISTAYANCILATGTLLIILPLIILYLFAQNGFVESLSSSGIKM
;
A
#
# COMPACT_ATOMS: atom_id res chain seq x y z
N GLY A 1 13.15 -6.73 -6.07
CA GLY A 1 13.58 -6.29 -4.75
C GLY A 1 12.93 -7.09 -3.64
N LEU A 2 13.32 -6.83 -2.38
CA LEU A 2 12.81 -7.50 -1.18
C LEU A 2 11.27 -7.44 -1.06
N LYS A 3 10.66 -6.36 -1.55
CA LYS A 3 9.19 -6.18 -1.55
C LYS A 3 8.46 -7.27 -2.35
N ASN A 4 8.98 -7.63 -3.52
CA ASN A 4 8.37 -8.66 -4.37
C ASN A 4 8.49 -10.06 -3.75
N GLY A 5 9.55 -10.34 -3.02
CA GLY A 5 9.73 -11.60 -2.31
C GLY A 5 8.64 -11.86 -1.27
N LEU A 6 8.22 -10.83 -0.53
CA LEU A 6 7.15 -10.95 0.44
C LEU A 6 5.81 -11.32 -0.22
N TYR A 7 5.45 -10.66 -1.32
CA TYR A 7 4.19 -10.95 -2.02
C TYR A 7 4.17 -12.38 -2.58
N ILE A 8 5.27 -12.79 -3.22
CA ILE A 8 5.43 -14.15 -3.74
C ILE A 8 5.31 -15.17 -2.61
N TYR A 9 5.96 -14.92 -1.47
CA TYR A 9 5.88 -15.79 -0.31
C TYR A 9 4.45 -15.91 0.22
N MET A 10 3.76 -14.79 0.44
CA MET A 10 2.39 -14.76 0.96
C MET A 10 1.42 -15.50 0.04
N ILE A 11 1.46 -15.22 -1.26
CA ILE A 11 0.60 -15.86 -2.26
C ILE A 11 0.91 -17.35 -2.34
N ARG A 12 2.19 -17.73 -2.41
CA ARG A 12 2.60 -19.14 -2.43
C ARG A 12 2.15 -19.89 -1.19
N GLN A 13 2.29 -19.30 -0.01
CA GLN A 13 1.89 -19.92 1.25
C GLN A 13 0.39 -20.14 1.31
N PHE A 14 -0.40 -19.19 0.82
CA PHE A 14 -1.84 -19.33 0.72
C PHE A 14 -2.23 -20.50 -0.19
N PHE A 15 -1.75 -20.53 -1.43
CA PHE A 15 -2.08 -21.62 -2.37
C PHE A 15 -1.58 -23.00 -1.90
N ARG A 16 -0.49 -23.05 -1.15
CA ARG A 16 0.02 -24.31 -0.58
C ARG A 16 -0.87 -24.86 0.54
N ASN A 17 -1.62 -24.00 1.20
CA ASN A 17 -2.51 -24.38 2.30
C ASN A 17 -3.95 -24.69 1.83
N ILE A 18 -4.26 -24.50 0.56
CA ILE A 18 -5.58 -24.91 0.00
C ILE A 18 -5.70 -26.44 0.09
N PRO A 19 -6.82 -26.96 0.67
CA PRO A 19 -7.06 -28.39 0.70
C PRO A 19 -7.09 -29.00 -0.69
N LYS A 20 -6.42 -30.11 -0.88
CA LYS A 20 -6.39 -30.84 -2.18
C LYS A 20 -7.77 -31.37 -2.58
N GLU A 21 -8.59 -31.63 -1.61
CA GLU A 21 -9.97 -32.11 -1.78
C GLU A 21 -10.82 -31.14 -2.63
N LEU A 22 -10.55 -29.83 -2.55
CA LEU A 22 -11.21 -28.82 -3.40
C LEU A 22 -10.81 -28.97 -4.87
N GLU A 23 -9.54 -29.25 -5.12
CA GLU A 23 -9.03 -29.48 -6.48
C GLU A 23 -9.55 -30.80 -7.05
N GLU A 24 -9.53 -31.86 -6.26
CA GLU A 24 -10.03 -33.18 -6.62
C GLU A 24 -11.55 -33.14 -6.91
N ALA A 25 -12.34 -32.48 -6.08
CA ALA A 25 -13.78 -32.28 -6.32
C ALA A 25 -14.05 -31.55 -7.64
N ALA A 26 -13.27 -30.51 -7.94
CA ALA A 26 -13.38 -29.79 -9.20
C ALA A 26 -13.07 -30.65 -10.41
N TYR A 27 -12.10 -31.56 -10.31
CA TYR A 27 -11.78 -32.51 -11.40
C TYR A 27 -12.89 -33.56 -11.59
N VAL A 28 -13.52 -34.05 -10.50
CA VAL A 28 -14.68 -34.94 -10.58
C VAL A 28 -15.85 -34.24 -11.28
N ASP A 29 -16.04 -32.94 -11.04
CA ASP A 29 -17.04 -32.09 -11.71
C ASP A 29 -16.69 -31.76 -13.17
N GLY A 30 -15.60 -32.31 -13.72
CA GLY A 30 -15.15 -32.10 -15.10
C GLY A 30 -14.51 -30.74 -15.35
N CYS A 31 -14.05 -30.04 -14.31
CA CYS A 31 -13.30 -28.82 -14.46
C CYS A 31 -11.84 -29.12 -14.83
N GLY A 32 -11.36 -28.53 -15.93
CA GLY A 32 -9.92 -28.55 -16.23
C GLY A 32 -9.16 -27.60 -15.30
N THR A 33 -7.83 -27.74 -15.22
CA THR A 33 -6.93 -27.00 -14.31
C THR A 33 -7.14 -25.48 -14.34
N LEU A 34 -7.26 -24.88 -15.52
CA LEU A 34 -7.46 -23.43 -15.66
C LEU A 34 -8.82 -22.99 -15.11
N LYS A 35 -9.87 -23.79 -15.36
CA LYS A 35 -11.23 -23.49 -14.88
C LYS A 35 -11.31 -23.61 -13.36
N THR A 36 -10.65 -24.61 -12.76
CA THR A 36 -10.51 -24.79 -11.32
C THR A 36 -9.78 -23.59 -10.71
N PHE A 37 -8.68 -23.17 -11.29
CA PHE A 37 -7.93 -22.01 -10.81
C PHE A 37 -8.79 -20.74 -10.81
N ILE A 38 -9.44 -20.40 -11.94
CA ILE A 38 -10.19 -19.14 -12.08
C ILE A 38 -11.48 -19.14 -11.26
N ARG A 39 -12.21 -20.27 -11.19
CA ARG A 39 -13.54 -20.31 -10.57
C ARG A 39 -13.52 -20.67 -9.10
N ILE A 40 -12.49 -21.36 -8.63
CA ILE A 40 -12.43 -21.87 -7.26
C ILE A 40 -11.26 -21.22 -6.52
N MET A 41 -10.04 -21.44 -6.96
CA MET A 41 -8.85 -21.02 -6.23
C MET A 41 -8.66 -19.50 -6.17
N LEU A 42 -8.91 -18.79 -7.29
CA LEU A 42 -8.70 -17.34 -7.36
C LEU A 42 -9.74 -16.55 -6.55
N PRO A 43 -11.04 -16.89 -6.53
CA PRO A 43 -12.01 -16.27 -5.63
C PRO A 43 -11.70 -16.51 -4.15
N ASP A 44 -11.22 -17.70 -3.79
CA ASP A 44 -10.82 -18.04 -2.44
C ASP A 44 -9.55 -17.26 -2.01
N ALA A 45 -8.69 -16.92 -2.95
CA ALA A 45 -7.49 -16.12 -2.72
C ALA A 45 -7.74 -14.60 -2.55
N LYS A 46 -8.98 -14.11 -2.66
CA LYS A 46 -9.29 -12.67 -2.51
C LYS A 46 -8.72 -12.05 -1.23
N PRO A 47 -8.80 -12.65 -0.04
CA PRO A 47 -8.28 -12.05 1.19
C PRO A 47 -6.77 -11.82 1.13
N ILE A 48 -6.01 -12.80 0.65
CA ILE A 48 -4.54 -12.66 0.54
C ILE A 48 -4.13 -11.66 -0.55
N LEU A 49 -4.87 -11.61 -1.66
CA LEU A 49 -4.64 -10.62 -2.72
C LEU A 49 -4.95 -9.20 -2.23
N THR A 50 -6.00 -9.01 -1.43
CA THR A 50 -6.32 -7.73 -0.78
C THR A 50 -5.18 -7.29 0.14
N SER A 51 -4.63 -8.21 0.94
CA SER A 51 -3.50 -7.93 1.82
C SER A 51 -2.24 -7.54 1.03
N CYS A 52 -1.92 -8.26 -0.04
CA CYS A 52 -0.80 -7.92 -0.92
C CYS A 52 -1.00 -6.55 -1.59
N PHE A 53 -2.22 -6.24 -2.03
CA PHE A 53 -2.55 -4.93 -2.59
C PHE A 53 -2.36 -3.81 -1.58
N LEU A 54 -2.84 -3.98 -0.33
CA LEU A 54 -2.65 -3.00 0.73
C LEU A 54 -1.17 -2.72 0.99
N PHE A 55 -0.36 -3.75 1.16
CA PHE A 55 1.08 -3.58 1.36
C PHE A 55 1.76 -2.91 0.17
N ALA A 56 1.40 -3.30 -1.06
CA ALA A 56 1.94 -2.70 -2.27
C ALA A 56 1.58 -1.22 -2.36
N PHE A 57 0.31 -0.88 -2.06
CA PHE A 57 -0.18 0.49 -2.10
C PHE A 57 0.51 1.37 -1.06
N VAL A 58 0.57 0.93 0.22
CA VAL A 58 1.22 1.69 1.30
C VAL A 58 2.69 1.93 0.99
N TRP A 59 3.40 0.90 0.53
CA TRP A 59 4.81 1.03 0.19
C TRP A 59 5.06 1.94 -1.01
N GLN A 60 4.18 1.93 -2.02
CA GLN A 60 4.30 2.81 -3.16
C GLN A 60 3.90 4.25 -2.81
N TRP A 61 2.89 4.42 -1.95
CA TRP A 61 2.44 5.71 -1.47
C TRP A 61 3.51 6.47 -0.68
N THR A 62 4.24 5.76 0.17
CA THR A 62 5.30 6.33 1.02
C THR A 62 6.69 6.33 0.36
N ASP A 63 6.81 5.80 -0.87
CA ASP A 63 8.10 5.69 -1.54
C ASP A 63 8.64 7.05 -1.96
N GLY A 64 9.72 7.46 -1.34
CA GLY A 64 10.46 8.68 -1.69
C GLY A 64 11.76 8.41 -2.45
N PHE A 65 12.31 7.18 -2.36
CA PHE A 65 13.61 6.85 -2.94
C PHE A 65 13.52 6.63 -4.45
N TYR A 66 12.71 5.65 -4.87
CA TYR A 66 12.55 5.35 -6.30
C TYR A 66 11.87 6.50 -7.03
N SER A 67 10.93 7.18 -6.36
CA SER A 67 10.28 8.37 -6.90
C SER A 67 11.27 9.46 -7.25
N LYS A 68 12.22 9.77 -6.37
CA LYS A 68 13.30 10.74 -6.65
C LYS A 68 14.26 10.25 -7.73
N MET A 69 14.57 8.95 -7.72
CA MET A 69 15.54 8.38 -8.65
C MET A 69 15.02 8.39 -10.10
N PHE A 70 13.75 8.04 -10.31
CA PHE A 70 13.19 7.90 -11.67
C PHE A 70 12.46 9.15 -12.16
N LEU A 71 11.82 9.92 -11.28
CA LEU A 71 11.03 11.10 -11.63
C LEU A 71 11.75 12.42 -11.38
N GLY A 72 12.96 12.37 -10.79
CA GLY A 72 13.80 13.54 -10.59
C GLY A 72 13.15 14.61 -9.71
N GLN A 73 12.95 15.81 -10.26
CA GLN A 73 12.39 16.95 -9.53
C GLN A 73 10.86 17.01 -9.49
N THR A 74 10.17 15.99 -9.99
CA THR A 74 8.70 15.95 -9.97
C THR A 74 8.20 15.97 -8.53
N VAL A 75 7.25 16.88 -8.24
CA VAL A 75 6.65 17.01 -6.92
C VAL A 75 5.61 15.93 -6.76
N LEU A 76 5.92 14.94 -5.93
CA LEU A 76 4.99 13.90 -5.49
C LEU A 76 4.56 14.17 -4.05
N VAL A 77 3.46 13.57 -3.63
CA VAL A 77 2.94 13.69 -2.26
C VAL A 77 3.99 13.27 -1.23
N SER A 78 4.71 12.16 -1.49
CA SER A 78 5.78 11.64 -0.63
C SER A 78 7.02 12.55 -0.53
N THR A 79 7.29 13.34 -1.56
CA THR A 79 8.47 14.23 -1.61
C THR A 79 8.11 15.69 -1.36
N GLY A 80 6.86 16.08 -1.63
CA GLY A 80 6.38 17.45 -1.52
C GLY A 80 6.31 17.96 -0.09
N LEU A 81 5.92 17.09 0.85
CA LEU A 81 5.79 17.47 2.26
C LEU A 81 7.13 17.98 2.84
N ALA A 82 8.24 17.31 2.50
CA ALA A 82 9.56 17.72 2.98
C ALA A 82 9.99 19.12 2.50
N ARG A 83 9.40 19.60 1.41
CA ARG A 83 9.76 20.88 0.78
C ARG A 83 8.72 21.98 1.01
N ILE A 84 7.58 21.66 1.67
CA ILE A 84 6.46 22.59 1.77
C ILE A 84 6.83 23.87 2.53
N VAL A 85 7.63 23.75 3.58
CA VAL A 85 8.07 24.89 4.40
C VAL A 85 9.01 25.79 3.62
N ASP A 86 9.99 25.20 2.90
CA ASP A 86 10.95 25.95 2.08
C ASP A 86 10.26 26.64 0.91
N SER A 87 9.30 25.97 0.26
CA SER A 87 8.52 26.55 -0.84
C SER A 87 7.62 27.68 -0.39
N LEU A 88 7.07 27.60 0.82
CA LEU A 88 6.28 28.67 1.42
C LEU A 88 7.17 29.87 1.72
N GLY A 89 8.34 29.68 2.30
CA GLY A 89 9.34 30.75 2.54
C GLY A 89 9.73 31.46 1.26
N ALA A 90 10.05 30.71 0.20
CA ALA A 90 10.38 31.25 -1.11
C ALA A 90 9.20 32.01 -1.75
N TYR A 91 7.98 31.55 -1.57
CA TYR A 91 6.77 32.23 -2.06
C TYR A 91 6.55 33.57 -1.36
N ILE A 92 6.67 33.60 -0.02
CA ILE A 92 6.54 34.83 0.76
C ILE A 92 7.62 35.82 0.36
N GLN A 93 8.86 35.38 0.20
CA GLN A 93 9.97 36.24 -0.26
C GLN A 93 9.70 36.87 -1.64
N ARG A 94 9.11 36.12 -2.57
CA ARG A 94 8.71 36.66 -3.87
C ARG A 94 7.63 37.74 -3.79
N LEU A 95 6.68 37.60 -2.86
CA LEU A 95 5.58 38.56 -2.71
C LEU A 95 5.98 39.83 -1.96
N THR A 96 6.81 39.70 -0.92
CA THR A 96 7.11 40.81 0.01
C THR A 96 8.49 41.42 -0.22
N GLY A 97 9.35 40.76 -0.96
CA GLY A 97 10.76 41.16 -1.11
C GLY A 97 11.60 40.93 0.14
N ALA A 98 11.00 40.45 1.25
CA ALA A 98 11.66 40.24 2.54
C ALA A 98 11.96 38.76 2.77
N THR A 99 13.12 38.46 3.33
CA THR A 99 13.44 37.12 3.84
C THR A 99 12.70 36.91 5.16
N VAL A 100 11.68 36.05 5.13
CA VAL A 100 10.92 35.71 6.34
C VAL A 100 11.45 34.40 6.91
N THR A 101 11.91 34.45 8.15
CA THR A 101 12.24 33.25 8.93
C THR A 101 10.95 32.66 9.48
N ILE A 102 10.54 31.50 8.95
CA ILE A 102 9.39 30.75 9.46
C ILE A 102 9.75 30.18 10.83
N SER A 103 8.99 30.52 11.88
CA SER A 103 9.24 29.97 13.20
C SER A 103 9.10 28.45 13.21
N THR A 104 9.92 27.75 14.00
CA THR A 104 9.90 26.28 14.08
C THR A 104 8.51 25.75 14.49
N ALA A 105 7.80 26.45 15.37
CA ALA A 105 6.45 26.08 15.78
C ALA A 105 5.47 26.12 14.61
N TYR A 106 5.53 27.15 13.78
CA TYR A 106 4.68 27.29 12.60
C TYR A 106 5.02 26.24 11.52
N ALA A 107 6.32 26.01 11.29
CA ALA A 107 6.78 24.96 10.39
C ALA A 107 6.26 23.57 10.81
N ASN A 108 6.34 23.25 12.11
CA ASN A 108 5.83 21.99 12.66
C ASN A 108 4.30 21.85 12.50
N CYS A 109 3.54 22.92 12.68
CA CYS A 109 2.10 22.92 12.43
C CYS A 109 1.77 22.60 10.96
N ILE A 110 2.46 23.20 10.01
CA ILE A 110 2.29 22.94 8.58
C ILE A 110 2.63 21.48 8.25
N LEU A 111 3.75 20.97 8.75
CA LEU A 111 4.18 19.60 8.54
C LEU A 111 3.18 18.60 9.16
N ALA A 112 2.70 18.85 10.37
CA ALA A 112 1.71 18.00 11.03
C ALA A 112 0.40 17.96 10.25
N THR A 113 -0.12 19.12 9.82
CA THR A 113 -1.34 19.20 9.01
C THR A 113 -1.17 18.49 7.67
N GLY A 114 -0.05 18.73 6.98
CA GLY A 114 0.28 18.05 5.72
C GLY A 114 0.39 16.53 5.88
N THR A 115 1.01 16.07 6.97
CA THR A 115 1.11 14.64 7.29
C THR A 115 -0.26 14.02 7.51
N LEU A 116 -1.16 14.68 8.25
CA LEU A 116 -2.53 14.20 8.46
C LEU A 116 -3.29 14.07 7.13
N LEU A 117 -3.17 15.05 6.25
CA LEU A 117 -3.81 15.00 4.92
C LEU A 117 -3.25 13.86 4.04
N ILE A 118 -1.96 13.58 4.14
CA ILE A 118 -1.31 12.49 3.38
C ILE A 118 -1.71 11.11 3.91
N ILE A 119 -1.90 10.98 5.22
CA ILE A 119 -2.29 9.70 5.84
C ILE A 119 -3.79 9.40 5.64
N LEU A 120 -4.63 10.41 5.49
CA LEU A 120 -6.08 10.27 5.40
C LEU A 120 -6.53 9.27 4.31
N PRO A 121 -6.04 9.33 3.05
CA PRO A 121 -6.43 8.34 2.04
C PRO A 121 -5.95 6.92 2.37
N LEU A 122 -4.83 6.76 3.08
CA LEU A 122 -4.37 5.45 3.56
C LEU A 122 -5.32 4.87 4.60
N ILE A 123 -5.78 5.70 5.55
CA ILE A 123 -6.76 5.29 6.57
C ILE A 123 -8.06 4.87 5.90
N ILE A 124 -8.57 5.67 4.96
CA ILE A 124 -9.80 5.36 4.23
C ILE A 124 -9.65 4.02 3.50
N LEU A 125 -8.56 3.82 2.76
CA LEU A 125 -8.30 2.57 2.06
C LEU A 125 -8.26 1.37 3.02
N TYR A 126 -7.58 1.53 4.17
CA TYR A 126 -7.49 0.49 5.19
C TYR A 126 -8.87 0.13 5.75
N LEU A 127 -9.73 1.12 6.06
CA LEU A 127 -11.08 0.87 6.57
C LEU A 127 -11.94 0.04 5.60
N PHE A 128 -11.78 0.23 4.28
CA PHE A 128 -12.47 -0.59 3.30
C PHE A 128 -11.87 -2.00 3.15
N ALA A 129 -10.57 -2.14 3.31
CA ALA A 129 -9.87 -3.40 3.06
C ALA A 129 -9.62 -4.25 4.32
N GLN A 130 -9.86 -3.70 5.53
CA GLN A 130 -9.57 -4.36 6.81
C GLN A 130 -10.21 -5.74 6.96
N ASN A 131 -11.44 -5.94 6.46
CA ASN A 131 -12.13 -7.23 6.57
C ASN A 131 -11.37 -8.35 5.84
N GLY A 132 -10.94 -8.10 4.60
CA GLY A 132 -10.13 -9.08 3.86
C GLY A 132 -8.73 -9.28 4.46
N PHE A 133 -8.15 -8.23 5.06
CA PHE A 133 -6.87 -8.32 5.75
C PHE A 133 -6.95 -9.22 6.99
N VAL A 134 -7.95 -9.01 7.85
CA VAL A 134 -8.18 -9.83 9.06
C VAL A 134 -8.45 -11.28 8.69
N GLU A 135 -9.27 -11.54 7.67
CA GLU A 135 -9.57 -12.88 7.18
C GLU A 135 -8.30 -13.59 6.68
N SER A 136 -7.42 -12.88 5.94
CA SER A 136 -6.15 -13.46 5.47
C SER A 136 -5.21 -13.85 6.60
N LEU A 137 -5.16 -13.04 7.68
CA LEU A 137 -4.36 -13.35 8.86
C LEU A 137 -4.91 -14.53 9.66
N SER A 138 -6.24 -14.60 9.81
CA SER A 138 -6.88 -15.70 10.52
C SER A 138 -6.69 -17.04 9.79
N SER A 139 -6.81 -17.06 8.47
CA SER A 139 -6.60 -18.26 7.66
C SER A 139 -5.13 -18.73 7.65
N SER A 140 -4.18 -17.83 7.81
CA SER A 140 -2.77 -18.17 7.91
C SER A 140 -2.32 -18.58 9.32
N GLY A 141 -3.07 -18.20 10.35
CA GLY A 141 -2.75 -18.43 11.77
C GLY A 141 -3.37 -19.68 12.42
N ILE A 142 -4.38 -20.29 11.80
CA ILE A 142 -5.09 -21.43 12.38
C ILE A 142 -4.68 -22.72 11.65
N LYS A 143 -3.51 -23.22 11.96
CA LYS A 143 -3.20 -24.66 11.95
C LYS A 143 -2.19 -24.90 13.07
N MET A 144 -2.67 -24.92 14.30
CA MET A 144 -2.11 -25.78 15.34
C MET A 144 -2.88 -27.08 15.35
#